data_108256d7f5b09fc808676f1a35e14a78
#
_entry.id   108256d7f5b09fc808676f1a35e14a78
#
_cell.length_a   1.000
_cell.length_b   1.000
_cell.length_c   1.000
_cell.angle_alpha   90.00
_cell.angle_beta   90.00
_cell.angle_gamma   90.00
#
_symmetry.space_group_name_H-M   'P 1'
#
loop_
_entity.id
_entity.type
_entity.pdbx_description
1 polymer ?
#
loop_
_entity_poly.entity_id
_entity_poly.type
_entity_poly.pdbx_seq_one_letter_code
_entity_poly.pdbx_strand_id
1 'polypeptide(L)'
;MMPISIVKALIQGQPPARRLFVPLIFTLAAKLEDVPLSNFVVNPTKIANSLAAIHQRLRLDGVTCYFDLFLVAETLGCQLNLSTSPPALERPTRETALKMLQQRGDVKQRGRLPVALEVVHRLRGTLRNSPALVIGLPGPLRIAQQLFGQDVLRELAAGDDDALDSFETLVEITLSVAQAFCLAGAHLLYFDELDVPVEFLPEWQETMVAVWKTVRFHGALPVLSIPRALQIETNSSTDAMHLPEELKGRFEDPANAPLLCLKPASGEQAPLSGMPFALALPVTGETFPDVSPWLRAKECALVTTDGEIPYQLEIQKLQQQVAAMRSLFEGT
;
A
#
# COMPACT_ATOMS: atom_id res chain seq x y z
N MET A 1 24.19 0.77 3.93
CA MET A 1 23.40 -0.43 4.35
C MET A 1 22.43 -0.76 3.25
N MET A 2 22.22 -2.05 2.93
CA MET A 2 21.31 -2.47 1.87
C MET A 2 19.84 -2.26 2.29
N PRO A 3 18.92 -1.86 1.37
CA PRO A 3 17.53 -1.62 1.69
C PRO A 3 16.84 -2.78 2.43
N ILE A 4 17.06 -4.01 2.00
CA ILE A 4 16.49 -5.20 2.65
C ILE A 4 16.94 -5.36 4.12
N SER A 5 18.19 -4.98 4.45
CA SER A 5 18.65 -5.04 5.85
C SER A 5 17.89 -4.05 6.73
N ILE A 6 17.50 -2.89 6.17
CA ILE A 6 16.69 -1.90 6.89
C ILE A 6 15.27 -2.43 7.10
N VAL A 7 14.66 -3.04 6.06
CA VAL A 7 13.35 -3.68 6.19
C VAL A 7 13.36 -4.76 7.29
N LYS A 8 14.38 -5.60 7.34
CA LYS A 8 14.55 -6.62 8.40
C LYS A 8 14.65 -6.01 9.79
N ALA A 9 15.40 -4.91 9.94
CA ALA A 9 15.48 -4.20 11.22
C ALA A 9 14.12 -3.65 11.66
N LEU A 10 13.35 -3.06 10.74
CA LEU A 10 12.00 -2.57 11.02
C LEU A 10 11.03 -3.69 11.40
N ILE A 11 11.13 -4.87 10.77
CA ILE A 11 10.33 -6.04 11.15
C ILE A 11 10.63 -6.47 12.60
N GLN A 12 11.87 -6.30 13.04
CA GLN A 12 12.33 -6.62 14.40
C GLN A 12 12.08 -5.49 15.42
N GLY A 13 11.36 -4.42 15.03
CA GLY A 13 11.13 -3.26 15.89
C GLY A 13 12.35 -2.39 16.15
N GLN A 14 13.41 -2.58 15.37
CA GLN A 14 14.64 -1.78 15.51
C GLN A 14 14.53 -0.46 14.72
N PRO A 15 15.07 0.65 15.22
CA PRO A 15 15.09 1.89 14.48
C PRO A 15 15.91 1.74 13.19
N PRO A 16 15.47 2.37 12.08
CA PRO A 16 16.19 2.28 10.82
C PRO A 16 17.52 3.04 10.88
N ALA A 17 18.57 2.45 10.33
CA ALA A 17 19.89 3.11 10.24
C ALA A 17 19.87 4.33 9.29
N ARG A 18 18.96 4.34 8.32
CA ARG A 18 18.59 5.46 7.44
C ARG A 18 17.18 5.25 6.92
N ARG A 19 16.58 6.29 6.38
CA ARG A 19 15.29 6.21 5.69
C ARG A 19 15.41 5.42 4.39
N LEU A 20 14.34 4.70 4.06
CA LEU A 20 14.14 4.12 2.73
C LEU A 20 13.42 5.13 1.84
N PHE A 21 13.78 5.18 0.56
CA PHE A 21 13.08 5.98 -0.44
C PHE A 21 12.44 5.07 -1.50
N VAL A 22 11.13 4.96 -1.46
CA VAL A 22 10.35 4.03 -2.27
C VAL A 22 9.09 4.70 -2.82
N PRO A 23 9.21 5.55 -3.85
CA PRO A 23 8.03 6.06 -4.55
C PRO A 23 7.27 4.93 -5.26
N LEU A 24 5.95 4.99 -5.25
CA LEU A 24 5.09 3.96 -5.83
C LEU A 24 5.00 4.16 -7.35
N ILE A 25 5.84 3.47 -8.10
CA ILE A 25 5.93 3.56 -9.57
C ILE A 25 5.60 2.19 -10.16
N PHE A 26 4.46 2.06 -10.83
CA PHE A 26 4.05 0.81 -11.47
C PHE A 26 3.55 1.03 -12.90
N THR A 27 2.35 1.59 -13.08
CA THR A 27 1.74 1.73 -14.43
C THR A 27 2.53 2.64 -15.35
N LEU A 28 3.21 3.64 -14.80
CA LEU A 28 4.08 4.53 -15.58
C LEU A 28 5.21 3.77 -16.28
N ALA A 29 5.64 2.63 -15.74
CA ALA A 29 6.66 1.80 -16.35
C ALA A 29 6.27 1.25 -17.74
N ALA A 30 4.97 1.16 -18.05
CA ALA A 30 4.48 0.75 -19.37
C ALA A 30 4.99 1.64 -20.50
N LYS A 31 5.27 2.92 -20.22
CA LYS A 31 5.83 3.86 -21.21
C LYS A 31 7.23 3.50 -21.70
N LEU A 32 7.99 2.74 -20.93
CA LEU A 32 9.31 2.26 -21.36
C LEU A 32 9.21 1.15 -22.41
N GLU A 33 8.10 0.43 -22.43
CA GLU A 33 7.85 -0.63 -23.40
C GLU A 33 7.07 -0.16 -24.63
N ASP A 34 6.59 1.10 -24.61
CA ASP A 34 5.72 1.68 -25.65
C ASP A 34 4.52 0.79 -25.99
N VAL A 35 3.87 0.26 -24.94
CA VAL A 35 2.70 -0.62 -25.08
C VAL A 35 1.50 -0.04 -24.33
N PRO A 36 0.27 -0.33 -24.80
CA PRO A 36 -0.94 0.00 -24.05
C PRO A 36 -0.92 -0.58 -22.65
N LEU A 37 -1.46 0.16 -21.68
CA LEU A 37 -1.50 -0.26 -20.27
C LEU A 37 -2.17 -1.63 -20.10
N SER A 38 -3.26 -1.89 -20.86
CA SER A 38 -3.97 -3.17 -20.87
C SER A 38 -3.07 -4.36 -21.23
N ASN A 39 -2.11 -4.15 -22.14
CA ASN A 39 -1.15 -5.19 -22.53
C ASN A 39 0.02 -5.29 -21.54
N PHE A 40 0.37 -4.18 -20.89
CA PHE A 40 1.44 -4.15 -19.90
C PHE A 40 1.06 -4.94 -18.65
N VAL A 41 -0.08 -4.65 -18.04
CA VAL A 41 -0.50 -5.22 -16.74
C VAL A 41 -0.76 -6.74 -16.75
N VAL A 42 -0.77 -7.35 -17.93
CA VAL A 42 -0.92 -8.82 -18.10
C VAL A 42 0.37 -9.51 -18.56
N ASN A 43 1.47 -8.77 -18.73
CA ASN A 43 2.73 -9.33 -19.25
C ASN A 43 3.85 -9.24 -18.20
N PRO A 44 4.13 -10.33 -17.46
CA PRO A 44 5.09 -10.31 -16.36
C PRO A 44 6.52 -10.02 -16.82
N THR A 45 6.89 -10.37 -18.06
CA THR A 45 8.22 -10.09 -18.61
C THR A 45 8.41 -8.60 -18.84
N LYS A 46 7.45 -7.95 -19.50
CA LYS A 46 7.51 -6.51 -19.77
C LYS A 46 7.51 -5.71 -18.48
N ILE A 47 6.62 -6.07 -17.54
CA ILE A 47 6.57 -5.43 -16.22
C ILE A 47 7.92 -5.52 -15.52
N ALA A 48 8.48 -6.74 -15.39
CA ALA A 48 9.73 -6.93 -14.67
C ALA A 48 10.91 -6.19 -15.31
N ASN A 49 11.02 -6.20 -16.65
CA ASN A 49 12.09 -5.51 -17.37
C ASN A 49 12.01 -3.98 -17.20
N SER A 50 10.82 -3.41 -17.38
CA SER A 50 10.61 -1.96 -17.24
C SER A 50 10.87 -1.47 -15.82
N LEU A 51 10.40 -2.21 -14.82
CA LEU A 51 10.62 -1.85 -13.42
C LEU A 51 12.09 -1.98 -13.03
N ALA A 52 12.81 -2.99 -13.53
CA ALA A 52 14.25 -3.12 -13.33
C ALA A 52 15.00 -1.93 -13.97
N ALA A 53 14.60 -1.50 -15.18
CA ALA A 53 15.19 -0.35 -15.85
C ALA A 53 14.93 0.97 -15.08
N ILE A 54 13.72 1.18 -14.56
CA ILE A 54 13.39 2.34 -13.71
C ILE A 54 14.25 2.34 -12.45
N HIS A 55 14.34 1.20 -11.77
CA HIS A 55 15.16 1.07 -10.57
C HIS A 55 16.63 1.44 -10.84
N GLN A 56 17.23 0.90 -11.90
CA GLN A 56 18.61 1.20 -12.27
C GLN A 56 18.82 2.68 -12.59
N ARG A 57 17.86 3.30 -13.29
CA ARG A 57 17.92 4.71 -13.69
C ARG A 57 17.74 5.68 -12.53
N LEU A 58 16.82 5.37 -11.60
CA LEU A 58 16.47 6.25 -10.49
C LEU A 58 17.17 5.89 -9.18
N ARG A 59 17.83 4.74 -9.10
CA ARG A 59 18.55 4.23 -7.90
C ARG A 59 17.67 4.26 -6.65
N LEU A 60 16.47 3.69 -6.76
CA LEU A 60 15.49 3.62 -5.69
C LEU A 60 15.86 2.55 -4.66
N ASP A 61 15.46 2.73 -3.40
CA ASP A 61 15.64 1.72 -2.35
C ASP A 61 14.65 0.56 -2.48
N GLY A 62 13.53 0.77 -3.17
CA GLY A 62 12.54 -0.27 -3.44
C GLY A 62 11.98 -0.19 -4.86
N VAL A 63 11.37 -1.29 -5.29
CA VAL A 63 10.68 -1.42 -6.58
C VAL A 63 9.25 -1.86 -6.32
N THR A 64 8.29 -1.07 -6.78
CA THR A 64 6.87 -1.42 -6.75
C THR A 64 6.60 -2.45 -7.84
N CYS A 65 6.62 -3.73 -7.46
CA CYS A 65 6.49 -4.84 -8.40
C CYS A 65 5.11 -4.91 -9.03
N TYR A 66 4.07 -4.62 -8.24
CA TYR A 66 2.68 -4.53 -8.68
C TYR A 66 1.92 -3.60 -7.76
N PHE A 67 1.10 -2.74 -8.33
CA PHE A 67 0.21 -1.84 -7.60
C PHE A 67 -1.12 -1.76 -8.35
N ASP A 68 -2.13 -2.43 -7.84
CA ASP A 68 -3.47 -2.40 -8.44
C ASP A 68 -4.53 -2.62 -7.37
N LEU A 69 -5.30 -1.58 -7.10
CA LEU A 69 -6.34 -1.60 -6.06
C LEU A 69 -7.57 -2.44 -6.46
N PHE A 70 -7.67 -2.86 -7.72
CA PHE A 70 -8.75 -3.75 -8.20
C PHE A 70 -8.30 -5.22 -8.29
N LEU A 71 -7.03 -5.52 -8.04
CA LEU A 71 -6.48 -6.86 -8.23
C LEU A 71 -7.27 -7.94 -7.48
N VAL A 72 -7.64 -7.68 -6.22
CA VAL A 72 -8.37 -8.66 -5.40
C VAL A 72 -9.83 -8.80 -5.87
N ALA A 73 -10.52 -7.70 -6.18
CA ALA A 73 -11.89 -7.75 -6.70
C ALA A 73 -11.97 -8.51 -8.04
N GLU A 74 -10.95 -8.36 -8.90
CA GLU A 74 -10.83 -9.13 -10.15
C GLU A 74 -10.69 -10.63 -9.87
N THR A 75 -9.91 -11.04 -8.88
CA THR A 75 -9.77 -12.48 -8.52
C THR A 75 -11.07 -13.08 -8.01
N LEU A 76 -11.95 -12.25 -7.45
CA LEU A 76 -13.29 -12.65 -7.02
C LEU A 76 -14.29 -12.76 -8.18
N GLY A 77 -13.95 -12.23 -9.35
CA GLY A 77 -14.74 -12.33 -10.56
C GLY A 77 -15.34 -11.01 -11.06
N CYS A 78 -14.97 -9.87 -10.44
CA CYS A 78 -15.39 -8.57 -10.94
C CYS A 78 -14.79 -8.30 -12.32
N GLN A 79 -15.59 -7.70 -13.21
CA GLN A 79 -15.13 -7.29 -14.53
C GLN A 79 -14.37 -5.96 -14.42
N LEU A 80 -13.23 -5.89 -15.06
CA LEU A 80 -12.39 -4.70 -15.08
C LEU A 80 -12.20 -4.19 -16.50
N ASN A 81 -12.59 -2.95 -16.75
CA ASN A 81 -12.33 -2.28 -18.02
C ASN A 81 -10.95 -1.61 -17.99
N LEU A 82 -9.96 -2.26 -18.58
CA LEU A 82 -8.59 -1.76 -18.72
C LEU A 82 -8.41 -0.77 -19.87
N SER A 83 -9.44 -0.54 -20.69
CA SER A 83 -9.38 0.41 -21.82
C SER A 83 -9.64 1.85 -21.39
N THR A 84 -10.17 2.06 -20.21
CA THR A 84 -10.38 3.39 -19.61
C THR A 84 -9.14 3.83 -18.83
N SER A 85 -8.98 5.14 -18.67
CA SER A 85 -7.91 5.70 -17.85
C SER A 85 -8.50 6.74 -16.87
N PRO A 86 -8.56 6.44 -15.57
CA PRO A 86 -8.10 5.21 -14.92
C PRO A 86 -8.95 3.97 -15.29
N PRO A 87 -8.45 2.74 -15.07
CA PRO A 87 -9.24 1.52 -15.19
C PRO A 87 -10.51 1.59 -14.34
N ALA A 88 -11.61 1.04 -14.86
CA ALA A 88 -12.90 1.08 -14.20
C ALA A 88 -13.38 -0.34 -13.83
N LEU A 89 -13.83 -0.50 -12.59
CA LEU A 89 -14.43 -1.74 -12.11
C LEU A 89 -15.95 -1.69 -12.33
N GLU A 90 -16.51 -2.72 -12.96
CA GLU A 90 -17.95 -2.93 -12.99
C GLU A 90 -18.38 -3.53 -11.66
N ARG A 91 -19.11 -2.72 -10.87
CA ARG A 91 -19.61 -3.19 -9.58
C ARG A 91 -20.69 -4.25 -9.78
N PRO A 92 -20.56 -5.43 -9.13
CA PRO A 92 -21.60 -6.45 -9.16
C PRO A 92 -22.84 -6.00 -8.36
N THR A 93 -23.96 -6.66 -8.58
CA THR A 93 -25.09 -6.56 -7.64
C THR A 93 -24.72 -7.20 -6.30
N ARG A 94 -25.38 -6.82 -5.19
CA ARG A 94 -25.14 -7.40 -3.86
C ARG A 94 -25.26 -8.93 -3.89
N GLU A 95 -26.30 -9.47 -4.52
CA GLU A 95 -26.49 -10.92 -4.66
C GLU A 95 -25.33 -11.58 -5.40
N THR A 96 -24.83 -10.95 -6.48
CA THR A 96 -23.69 -11.45 -7.24
C THR A 96 -22.42 -11.39 -6.40
N ALA A 97 -22.19 -10.32 -5.65
CA ALA A 97 -21.02 -10.17 -4.77
C ALA A 97 -21.00 -11.26 -3.68
N LEU A 98 -22.12 -11.54 -3.03
CA LEU A 98 -22.23 -12.63 -2.06
C LEU A 98 -21.94 -14.00 -2.68
N LYS A 99 -22.44 -14.28 -3.88
CA LYS A 99 -22.11 -15.51 -4.61
C LYS A 99 -20.62 -15.60 -4.94
N MET A 100 -19.99 -14.49 -5.33
CA MET A 100 -18.54 -14.44 -5.59
C MET A 100 -17.73 -14.81 -4.34
N LEU A 101 -18.10 -14.28 -3.17
CA LEU A 101 -17.46 -14.61 -1.90
C LEU A 101 -17.63 -16.09 -1.52
N GLN A 102 -18.83 -16.64 -1.67
CA GLN A 102 -19.12 -18.05 -1.40
C GLN A 102 -18.38 -19.01 -2.34
N GLN A 103 -18.20 -18.61 -3.61
CA GLN A 103 -17.60 -19.43 -4.67
C GLN A 103 -16.15 -19.05 -4.97
N ARG A 104 -15.48 -18.31 -4.04
CA ARG A 104 -14.18 -17.72 -4.28
C ARG A 104 -13.09 -18.71 -4.73
N GLY A 105 -13.15 -19.97 -4.27
CA GLY A 105 -12.14 -20.99 -4.61
C GLY A 105 -10.71 -20.55 -4.29
N ASP A 106 -9.74 -21.01 -5.06
CA ASP A 106 -8.35 -20.53 -4.93
C ASP A 106 -8.16 -19.23 -5.70
N VAL A 107 -8.31 -18.10 -5.00
CA VAL A 107 -8.13 -16.74 -5.57
C VAL A 107 -6.75 -16.53 -6.20
N LYS A 108 -5.72 -17.27 -5.74
CA LYS A 108 -4.33 -17.12 -6.22
C LYS A 108 -4.16 -17.55 -7.69
N GLN A 109 -5.10 -18.28 -8.24
CA GLN A 109 -5.07 -18.77 -9.62
C GLN A 109 -5.97 -17.95 -10.56
N ARG A 110 -6.56 -16.84 -10.09
CA ARG A 110 -7.55 -16.07 -10.83
C ARG A 110 -7.09 -14.66 -11.18
N GLY A 111 -7.72 -14.09 -12.21
CA GLY A 111 -7.43 -12.74 -12.66
C GLY A 111 -5.96 -12.53 -12.98
N ARG A 112 -5.45 -11.33 -12.69
CA ARG A 112 -4.03 -10.99 -12.89
C ARG A 112 -3.13 -11.34 -11.70
N LEU A 113 -3.65 -11.96 -10.64
CA LEU A 113 -2.84 -12.31 -9.48
C LEU A 113 -1.67 -13.25 -9.81
N PRO A 114 -1.83 -14.31 -10.67
CA PRO A 114 -0.68 -15.11 -11.11
C PRO A 114 0.40 -14.28 -11.82
N VAL A 115 -0.01 -13.30 -12.64
CA VAL A 115 0.93 -12.37 -13.30
C VAL A 115 1.70 -11.54 -12.27
N ALA A 116 1.00 -10.99 -11.29
CA ALA A 116 1.60 -10.17 -10.24
C ALA A 116 2.61 -10.97 -9.40
N LEU A 117 2.28 -12.22 -9.03
CA LEU A 117 3.19 -13.13 -8.32
C LEU A 117 4.44 -13.46 -9.16
N GLU A 118 4.26 -13.73 -10.46
CA GLU A 118 5.37 -13.99 -11.37
C GLU A 118 6.30 -12.78 -11.53
N VAL A 119 5.76 -11.55 -11.54
CA VAL A 119 6.58 -10.32 -11.56
C VAL A 119 7.49 -10.25 -10.33
N VAL A 120 6.97 -10.52 -9.13
CA VAL A 120 7.77 -10.54 -7.91
C VAL A 120 8.89 -11.58 -8.02
N HIS A 121 8.55 -12.78 -8.46
CA HIS A 121 9.52 -13.86 -8.62
C HIS A 121 10.65 -13.48 -9.59
N ARG A 122 10.33 -12.90 -10.75
CA ARG A 122 11.32 -12.44 -11.73
C ARG A 122 12.20 -11.32 -11.21
N LEU A 123 11.62 -10.31 -10.57
CA LEU A 123 12.38 -9.19 -10.02
C LEU A 123 13.31 -9.64 -8.88
N ARG A 124 12.87 -10.57 -8.05
CA ARG A 124 13.72 -11.19 -7.03
C ARG A 124 14.95 -11.86 -7.64
N GLY A 125 14.78 -12.61 -8.74
CA GLY A 125 15.87 -13.24 -9.47
C GLY A 125 16.80 -12.25 -10.15
N THR A 126 16.25 -11.20 -10.77
CA THR A 126 17.00 -10.20 -11.54
C THR A 126 17.77 -9.21 -10.67
N LEU A 127 17.14 -8.69 -9.60
CA LEU A 127 17.69 -7.60 -8.77
C LEU A 127 18.52 -8.08 -7.58
N ARG A 128 18.61 -9.41 -7.35
CA ARG A 128 19.52 -10.05 -6.39
C ARG A 128 19.62 -9.36 -5.03
N ASN A 129 18.50 -9.14 -4.35
CA ASN A 129 18.46 -8.55 -3.00
C ASN A 129 18.97 -7.09 -2.89
N SER A 130 19.11 -6.35 -3.97
CA SER A 130 19.52 -4.94 -3.91
C SER A 130 18.39 -4.03 -3.42
N PRO A 131 17.22 -3.87 -4.14
CA PRO A 131 16.10 -3.08 -3.65
C PRO A 131 15.11 -3.91 -2.82
N ALA A 132 14.30 -3.25 -2.01
CA ALA A 132 13.12 -3.86 -1.43
C ALA A 132 12.04 -4.06 -2.51
N LEU A 133 11.41 -5.23 -2.57
CA LEU A 133 10.30 -5.52 -3.47
C LEU A 133 8.98 -5.16 -2.78
N VAL A 134 8.21 -4.27 -3.39
CA VAL A 134 6.99 -3.69 -2.81
C VAL A 134 5.77 -4.12 -3.60
N ILE A 135 4.71 -4.48 -2.90
CA ILE A 135 3.39 -4.77 -3.46
C ILE A 135 2.38 -3.80 -2.88
N GLY A 136 1.57 -3.19 -3.74
CA GLY A 136 0.40 -2.42 -3.32
C GLY A 136 -0.87 -3.24 -3.46
N LEU A 137 -1.64 -3.32 -2.39
CA LEU A 137 -2.89 -4.07 -2.28
C LEU A 137 -4.01 -3.18 -1.75
N PRO A 138 -5.26 -3.41 -2.18
CA PRO A 138 -6.40 -2.84 -1.48
C PRO A 138 -6.51 -3.43 -0.08
N GLY A 139 -6.90 -2.61 0.90
CA GLY A 139 -7.36 -3.10 2.19
C GLY A 139 -8.75 -3.73 2.10
N PRO A 140 -9.18 -4.53 3.11
CA PRO A 140 -10.46 -5.23 3.08
C PRO A 140 -11.68 -4.33 2.96
N LEU A 141 -11.70 -3.16 3.62
CA LEU A 141 -12.79 -2.20 3.48
C LEU A 141 -12.89 -1.64 2.07
N ARG A 142 -11.75 -1.38 1.42
CA ARG A 142 -11.73 -0.97 0.02
C ARG A 142 -12.30 -2.05 -0.89
N ILE A 143 -11.98 -3.31 -0.65
CA ILE A 143 -12.55 -4.44 -1.40
C ILE A 143 -14.06 -4.54 -1.12
N ALA A 144 -14.49 -4.41 0.13
CA ALA A 144 -15.90 -4.40 0.51
C ALA A 144 -16.67 -3.29 -0.24
N GLN A 145 -16.14 -2.06 -0.27
CA GLN A 145 -16.73 -0.97 -1.01
C GLN A 145 -16.80 -1.24 -2.52
N GLN A 146 -15.81 -1.88 -3.10
CA GLN A 146 -15.79 -2.26 -4.51
C GLN A 146 -16.90 -3.25 -4.85
N LEU A 147 -17.16 -4.20 -3.97
CA LEU A 147 -18.18 -5.24 -4.16
C LEU A 147 -19.58 -4.77 -3.82
N PHE A 148 -19.77 -4.10 -2.68
CA PHE A 148 -21.08 -3.80 -2.10
C PHE A 148 -21.48 -2.33 -2.21
N GLY A 149 -20.56 -1.44 -2.55
CA GLY A 149 -20.81 0.01 -2.61
C GLY A 149 -20.51 0.71 -1.30
N GLN A 150 -20.86 2.01 -1.26
CA GLN A 150 -20.52 2.86 -0.11
C GLN A 150 -21.32 2.52 1.15
N ASP A 151 -22.51 1.93 0.98
CA ASP A 151 -23.41 1.62 2.08
C ASP A 151 -22.83 0.58 3.03
N VAL A 152 -21.96 -0.30 2.55
CA VAL A 152 -21.32 -1.34 3.38
C VAL A 152 -20.55 -0.76 4.57
N LEU A 153 -19.97 0.44 4.46
CA LEU A 153 -19.28 1.07 5.59
C LEU A 153 -20.25 1.46 6.71
N ARG A 154 -21.47 1.90 6.36
CA ARG A 154 -22.54 2.19 7.33
C ARG A 154 -23.14 0.92 7.93
N GLU A 155 -23.29 -0.13 7.14
CA GLU A 155 -23.73 -1.44 7.59
C GLU A 155 -22.74 -2.03 8.62
N LEU A 156 -21.45 -1.98 8.34
CA LEU A 156 -20.39 -2.39 9.28
C LEU A 156 -20.41 -1.57 10.57
N ALA A 157 -20.54 -0.23 10.46
CA ALA A 157 -20.67 0.65 11.62
C ALA A 157 -21.91 0.37 12.47
N ALA A 158 -22.99 -0.11 11.83
CA ALA A 158 -24.23 -0.50 12.52
C ALA A 158 -24.20 -1.92 13.11
N GLY A 159 -23.12 -2.70 12.87
CA GLY A 159 -23.01 -4.08 13.33
C GLY A 159 -23.94 -5.05 12.58
N ASP A 160 -24.18 -4.80 11.27
CA ASP A 160 -24.98 -5.71 10.43
C ASP A 160 -24.26 -7.04 10.24
N ASP A 161 -24.89 -8.14 10.63
CA ASP A 161 -24.29 -9.48 10.64
C ASP A 161 -23.83 -9.92 9.24
N ASP A 162 -24.59 -9.66 8.18
CA ASP A 162 -24.23 -10.04 6.81
C ASP A 162 -23.02 -9.23 6.30
N ALA A 163 -22.92 -7.96 6.70
CA ALA A 163 -21.78 -7.11 6.37
C ALA A 163 -20.51 -7.56 7.13
N LEU A 164 -20.63 -7.93 8.41
CA LEU A 164 -19.55 -8.44 9.23
C LEU A 164 -19.01 -9.77 8.68
N ASP A 165 -19.88 -10.75 8.37
CA ASP A 165 -19.49 -12.04 7.78
C ASP A 165 -18.78 -11.86 6.43
N SER A 166 -19.29 -10.90 5.62
CA SER A 166 -18.67 -10.55 4.34
C SER A 166 -17.27 -9.93 4.54
N PHE A 167 -17.14 -9.06 5.53
CA PHE A 167 -15.86 -8.43 5.86
C PHE A 167 -14.83 -9.44 6.36
N GLU A 168 -15.18 -10.34 7.27
CA GLU A 168 -14.30 -11.42 7.75
C GLU A 168 -13.80 -12.28 6.57
N THR A 169 -14.71 -12.64 5.66
CA THR A 169 -14.34 -13.37 4.44
C THR A 169 -13.33 -12.60 3.58
N LEU A 170 -13.48 -11.28 3.46
CA LEU A 170 -12.54 -10.43 2.72
C LEU A 170 -11.19 -10.31 3.42
N VAL A 171 -11.15 -10.33 4.74
CA VAL A 171 -9.88 -10.39 5.49
C VAL A 171 -9.17 -11.71 5.26
N GLU A 172 -9.88 -12.85 5.28
CA GLU A 172 -9.29 -14.16 4.94
C GLU A 172 -8.68 -14.18 3.53
N ILE A 173 -9.38 -13.59 2.55
CA ILE A 173 -8.89 -13.46 1.18
C ILE A 173 -7.64 -12.57 1.15
N THR A 174 -7.69 -11.42 1.82
CA THR A 174 -6.55 -10.51 1.93
C THR A 174 -5.34 -11.19 2.55
N LEU A 175 -5.54 -11.96 3.61
CA LEU A 175 -4.52 -12.78 4.27
C LEU A 175 -3.88 -13.77 3.28
N SER A 176 -4.71 -14.51 2.54
CA SER A 176 -4.25 -15.50 1.56
C SER A 176 -3.43 -14.87 0.43
N VAL A 177 -3.86 -13.71 -0.07
CA VAL A 177 -3.16 -12.94 -1.12
C VAL A 177 -1.85 -12.37 -0.57
N ALA A 178 -1.86 -11.77 0.62
CA ALA A 178 -0.67 -11.25 1.28
C ALA A 178 0.38 -12.34 1.50
N GLN A 179 -0.03 -13.50 2.01
CA GLN A 179 0.84 -14.67 2.18
C GLN A 179 1.46 -15.11 0.84
N ALA A 180 0.67 -15.17 -0.24
CA ALA A 180 1.19 -15.54 -1.56
C ALA A 180 2.29 -14.59 -2.04
N PHE A 181 2.13 -13.27 -1.87
CA PHE A 181 3.17 -12.30 -2.21
C PHE A 181 4.42 -12.41 -1.33
N CYS A 182 4.25 -12.65 -0.04
CA CYS A 182 5.38 -12.90 0.85
C CYS A 182 6.20 -14.12 0.40
N LEU A 183 5.52 -15.22 0.06
CA LEU A 183 6.16 -16.45 -0.43
C LEU A 183 6.83 -16.24 -1.80
N ALA A 184 6.26 -15.41 -2.67
CA ALA A 184 6.90 -15.00 -3.92
C ALA A 184 8.17 -14.18 -3.70
N GLY A 185 8.33 -13.54 -2.54
CA GLY A 185 9.52 -12.80 -2.13
C GLY A 185 9.35 -11.29 -2.00
N ALA A 186 8.12 -10.81 -1.82
CA ALA A 186 7.86 -9.41 -1.47
C ALA A 186 8.47 -9.08 -0.09
N HIS A 187 9.00 -7.85 0.03
CA HIS A 187 9.61 -7.36 1.27
C HIS A 187 8.75 -6.33 2.00
N LEU A 188 7.93 -5.57 1.27
CA LEU A 188 6.93 -4.65 1.80
C LEU A 188 5.58 -4.93 1.15
N LEU A 189 4.52 -4.99 1.97
CA LEU A 189 3.14 -5.03 1.51
C LEU A 189 2.47 -3.72 1.94
N TYR A 190 2.17 -2.88 0.96
CA TYR A 190 1.51 -1.59 1.13
C TYR A 190 0.00 -1.80 0.96
N PHE A 191 -0.75 -1.67 2.04
CA PHE A 191 -2.20 -1.77 2.06
C PHE A 191 -2.80 -0.38 1.97
N ASP A 192 -3.54 -0.13 0.90
CA ASP A 192 -4.32 1.10 0.72
C ASP A 192 -5.75 0.86 1.24
N GLU A 193 -6.04 1.43 2.41
CA GLU A 193 -7.32 1.24 3.08
C GLU A 193 -8.20 2.49 2.99
N LEU A 194 -9.49 2.32 3.24
CA LEU A 194 -10.46 3.41 3.38
C LEU A 194 -10.48 3.94 4.80
N ASP A 195 -11.19 5.07 4.98
CA ASP A 195 -11.54 5.54 6.31
C ASP A 195 -12.37 4.47 7.03
N VAL A 196 -11.88 4.04 8.17
CA VAL A 196 -12.59 3.07 9.01
C VAL A 196 -13.61 3.83 9.85
N PRO A 197 -14.90 3.46 9.81
CA PRO A 197 -15.88 4.05 10.72
C PRO A 197 -15.44 3.88 12.18
N VAL A 198 -15.61 4.91 12.99
CA VAL A 198 -15.15 4.91 14.40
C VAL A 198 -15.80 3.77 15.20
N GLU A 199 -17.07 3.52 14.95
CA GLU A 199 -17.84 2.45 15.60
C GLU A 199 -17.33 1.06 15.24
N PHE A 200 -16.75 0.89 14.04
CA PHE A 200 -16.21 -0.39 13.55
C PHE A 200 -14.71 -0.54 13.78
N LEU A 201 -14.04 0.50 14.27
CA LEU A 201 -12.58 0.51 14.41
C LEU A 201 -12.01 -0.60 15.31
N PRO A 202 -12.63 -0.96 16.46
CA PRO A 202 -12.13 -2.04 17.31
C PRO A 202 -12.12 -3.41 16.59
N GLU A 203 -13.22 -3.77 15.94
CA GLU A 203 -13.38 -5.03 15.20
C GLU A 203 -12.43 -5.10 14.00
N TRP A 204 -12.33 -3.99 13.24
CA TRP A 204 -11.40 -3.89 12.14
C TRP A 204 -9.95 -4.11 12.58
N GLN A 205 -9.54 -3.48 13.71
CA GLN A 205 -8.19 -3.65 14.23
C GLN A 205 -7.91 -5.08 14.66
N GLU A 206 -8.83 -5.70 15.42
CA GLU A 206 -8.69 -7.07 15.89
C GLU A 206 -8.50 -8.04 14.73
N THR A 207 -9.32 -7.91 13.71
CA THR A 207 -9.29 -8.75 12.51
C THR A 207 -8.01 -8.53 11.69
N MET A 208 -7.57 -7.29 11.53
CA MET A 208 -6.39 -6.95 10.75
C MET A 208 -5.06 -7.35 11.40
N VAL A 209 -5.02 -7.54 12.72
CA VAL A 209 -3.82 -8.02 13.42
C VAL A 209 -3.34 -9.37 12.86
N ALA A 210 -4.26 -10.25 12.45
CA ALA A 210 -3.90 -11.54 11.84
C ALA A 210 -3.14 -11.34 10.50
N VAL A 211 -3.55 -10.34 9.70
CA VAL A 211 -2.87 -9.98 8.44
C VAL A 211 -1.45 -9.47 8.72
N TRP A 212 -1.31 -8.52 9.68
CA TRP A 212 -0.01 -7.95 10.01
C TRP A 212 0.97 -8.99 10.55
N LYS A 213 0.52 -9.83 11.47
CA LYS A 213 1.32 -10.94 12.02
C LYS A 213 1.76 -11.92 10.94
N THR A 214 0.87 -12.30 10.04
CA THR A 214 1.21 -13.21 8.93
C THR A 214 2.25 -12.61 8.00
N VAL A 215 2.09 -11.34 7.60
CA VAL A 215 3.07 -10.66 6.76
C VAL A 215 4.45 -10.62 7.43
N ARG A 216 4.51 -10.25 8.72
CA ARG A 216 5.76 -10.23 9.49
C ARG A 216 6.36 -11.62 9.68
N PHE A 217 5.54 -12.64 9.96
CA PHE A 217 5.99 -14.03 10.09
C PHE A 217 6.72 -14.51 8.83
N HIS A 218 6.25 -14.10 7.65
CA HIS A 218 6.90 -14.40 6.38
C HIS A 218 8.08 -13.47 6.05
N GLY A 219 8.49 -12.60 6.96
CA GLY A 219 9.66 -11.73 6.80
C GLY A 219 9.43 -10.52 5.90
N ALA A 220 8.19 -10.08 5.73
CA ALA A 220 7.82 -8.85 5.05
C ALA A 220 7.29 -7.79 6.04
N LEU A 221 7.39 -6.52 5.66
CA LEU A 221 6.91 -5.39 6.46
C LEU A 221 5.53 -4.95 5.95
N PRO A 222 4.47 -5.03 6.78
CA PRO A 222 3.19 -4.43 6.43
C PRO A 222 3.26 -2.91 6.56
N VAL A 223 2.80 -2.20 5.54
CA VAL A 223 2.67 -0.74 5.51
C VAL A 223 1.18 -0.42 5.29
N LEU A 224 0.59 0.36 6.16
CA LEU A 224 -0.83 0.73 6.09
C LEU A 224 -0.97 2.20 5.72
N SER A 225 -1.56 2.48 4.57
CA SER A 225 -2.00 3.80 4.18
C SER A 225 -3.46 3.97 4.55
N ILE A 226 -3.72 4.90 5.45
CA ILE A 226 -5.07 5.33 5.81
C ILE A 226 -5.30 6.76 5.31
N PRO A 227 -6.54 7.09 4.90
CA PRO A 227 -6.88 8.44 4.53
C PRO A 227 -6.64 9.43 5.67
N ARG A 228 -6.53 10.70 5.31
CA ARG A 228 -6.19 11.78 6.24
C ARG A 228 -7.24 12.00 7.34
N ALA A 229 -8.49 11.69 7.09
CA ALA A 229 -9.57 11.91 8.05
C ALA A 229 -9.38 11.14 9.36
N LEU A 230 -8.82 9.92 9.32
CA LEU A 230 -8.45 9.16 10.52
C LEU A 230 -7.16 9.64 11.20
N GLN A 231 -6.43 10.55 10.54
CA GLN A 231 -5.18 11.10 11.08
C GLN A 231 -5.41 12.37 11.88
N ILE A 232 -6.63 12.95 11.85
CA ILE A 232 -6.93 14.26 12.41
C ILE A 232 -8.23 14.19 13.24
N GLU A 233 -8.15 13.72 14.48
CA GLU A 233 -9.03 14.22 15.51
C GLU A 233 -8.27 15.25 16.32
N THR A 234 -8.28 16.51 15.87
CA THR A 234 -7.82 17.64 16.68
C THR A 234 -9.02 18.44 17.13
N ASN A 235 -9.47 18.18 18.34
CA ASN A 235 -10.07 19.23 19.13
C ASN A 235 -8.91 20.03 19.75
N SER A 236 -8.76 21.27 19.30
CA SER A 236 -7.98 22.38 19.87
C SER A 236 -6.48 22.47 19.56
N SER A 237 -6.13 23.57 18.92
CA SER A 237 -5.01 24.54 19.16
C SER A 237 -3.57 24.07 19.37
N THR A 238 -3.20 22.83 19.13
CA THR A 238 -1.81 22.41 19.01
C THR A 238 -1.64 21.65 17.70
N ASP A 239 -0.76 22.15 16.84
CA ASP A 239 -0.54 21.69 15.45
C ASP A 239 0.12 20.29 15.32
N ALA A 240 -0.12 19.37 16.25
CA ALA A 240 0.39 18.02 16.20
C ALA A 240 -0.68 17.05 15.69
N MET A 241 -0.35 16.26 14.69
CA MET A 241 -1.17 15.14 14.25
C MET A 241 -1.26 14.12 15.39
N HIS A 242 -2.45 13.89 15.92
CA HIS A 242 -2.71 12.84 16.89
C HIS A 242 -3.44 11.69 16.20
N LEU A 243 -2.89 10.48 16.33
CA LEU A 243 -3.70 9.27 16.17
C LEU A 243 -4.73 9.27 17.32
N PRO A 244 -5.99 8.87 17.08
CA PRO A 244 -6.95 8.65 18.16
C PRO A 244 -6.31 7.83 19.28
N GLU A 245 -6.56 8.19 20.55
CA GLU A 245 -5.96 7.49 21.72
C GLU A 245 -6.25 5.97 21.65
N GLU A 246 -7.40 5.59 21.11
CA GLU A 246 -7.80 4.20 20.89
C GLU A 246 -6.90 3.48 19.87
N LEU A 247 -6.37 4.21 18.88
CA LEU A 247 -5.40 3.68 17.92
C LEU A 247 -3.99 3.60 18.50
N LYS A 248 -3.60 4.53 19.37
CA LYS A 248 -2.24 4.58 19.93
C LYS A 248 -1.90 3.28 20.68
N GLY A 249 -2.70 2.89 21.66
CA GLY A 249 -2.41 1.74 22.52
C GLY A 249 -2.33 0.40 21.80
N ARG A 250 -3.00 0.27 20.66
CA ARG A 250 -3.02 -0.98 19.88
C ARG A 250 -1.93 -1.08 18.81
N PHE A 251 -1.38 0.06 18.38
CA PHE A 251 -0.22 0.10 17.48
C PHE A 251 1.11 0.27 18.22
N GLU A 252 1.12 0.33 19.54
CA GLU A 252 2.33 0.46 20.35
C GLU A 252 3.23 -0.78 20.33
N ASP A 253 2.69 -1.97 19.99
CA ASP A 253 3.51 -3.16 19.82
C ASP A 253 4.06 -3.26 18.39
N PRO A 254 5.33 -2.91 18.17
CA PRO A 254 5.93 -2.94 16.83
C PRO A 254 5.93 -4.32 16.18
N ALA A 255 5.80 -5.39 16.98
CA ALA A 255 5.74 -6.77 16.47
C ALA A 255 4.39 -7.09 15.80
N ASN A 256 3.33 -6.39 16.19
CA ASN A 256 1.96 -6.66 15.75
C ASN A 256 1.35 -5.53 14.91
N ALA A 257 1.99 -4.36 14.87
CA ALA A 257 1.50 -3.19 14.14
C ALA A 257 2.08 -3.10 12.73
N PRO A 258 1.32 -2.55 11.74
CA PRO A 258 1.88 -2.13 10.45
C PRO A 258 2.72 -0.86 10.62
N LEU A 259 3.57 -0.57 9.64
CA LEU A 259 4.17 0.75 9.51
C LEU A 259 3.09 1.71 8.98
N LEU A 260 2.71 2.70 9.76
CA LEU A 260 1.69 3.66 9.34
C LEU A 260 2.26 4.61 8.28
N CYS A 261 1.57 4.73 7.15
CA CYS A 261 1.89 5.63 6.07
C CYS A 261 1.08 6.91 6.20
N LEU A 262 1.74 7.99 6.59
CA LEU A 262 1.11 9.25 7.00
C LEU A 262 1.27 10.31 5.92
N LYS A 263 0.20 11.10 5.70
CA LYS A 263 0.12 12.18 4.69
C LYS A 263 0.15 13.54 5.41
N PRO A 264 1.31 14.21 5.52
CA PRO A 264 1.41 15.47 6.23
C PRO A 264 0.71 16.60 5.48
N ALA A 265 0.15 17.57 6.23
CA ALA A 265 -0.15 18.89 5.71
C ALA A 265 1.03 19.85 5.93
N SER A 266 1.01 20.98 5.23
CA SER A 266 2.03 22.02 5.40
C SER A 266 1.99 22.59 6.80
N GLY A 267 3.13 22.61 7.50
CA GLY A 267 3.27 23.16 8.85
C GLY A 267 2.91 22.20 10.00
N GLU A 268 2.46 20.98 9.70
CA GLU A 268 2.20 19.97 10.73
C GLU A 268 3.50 19.41 11.34
N GLN A 269 3.47 19.11 12.63
CA GLN A 269 4.57 18.41 13.30
C GLN A 269 4.46 16.90 13.09
N ALA A 270 5.60 16.22 13.12
CA ALA A 270 5.62 14.76 13.04
C ALA A 270 4.85 14.14 14.21
N PRO A 271 4.06 13.09 13.96
CA PRO A 271 3.38 12.41 15.04
C PRO A 271 4.37 11.66 15.91
N LEU A 272 4.05 11.56 17.20
CA LEU A 272 4.51 10.58 18.18
C LEU A 272 6.01 10.25 18.20
N SER A 273 6.68 10.59 19.27
CA SER A 273 7.97 10.01 19.65
C SER A 273 7.85 8.50 19.91
N GLY A 274 8.67 7.71 19.25
CA GLY A 274 8.90 6.30 19.57
C GLY A 274 8.37 5.26 18.57
N MET A 275 7.45 5.60 17.66
CA MET A 275 6.92 4.65 16.67
C MET A 275 7.47 4.94 15.27
N PRO A 276 8.07 3.95 14.58
CA PRO A 276 8.47 4.14 13.19
C PRO A 276 7.24 4.36 12.30
N PHE A 277 7.37 5.27 11.32
CA PHE A 277 6.32 5.59 10.35
C PHE A 277 6.87 5.75 8.94
N ALA A 278 5.98 5.68 7.95
CA ALA A 278 6.23 6.05 6.57
C ALA A 278 5.66 7.45 6.30
N LEU A 279 6.43 8.27 5.59
CA LEU A 279 6.01 9.58 5.14
C LEU A 279 5.56 9.50 3.68
N ALA A 280 4.30 9.83 3.41
CA ALA A 280 3.75 9.89 2.07
C ALA A 280 3.82 11.31 1.50
N LEU A 281 4.53 11.47 0.40
CA LEU A 281 4.62 12.73 -0.34
C LEU A 281 3.57 12.76 -1.45
N PRO A 282 2.95 13.92 -1.76
CA PRO A 282 1.94 14.01 -2.82
C PRO A 282 2.55 13.65 -4.18
N VAL A 283 1.80 12.85 -4.96
CA VAL A 283 2.20 12.46 -6.32
C VAL A 283 1.97 13.55 -7.34
N THR A 284 1.09 14.50 -7.05
CA THR A 284 0.73 15.62 -7.93
C THR A 284 1.00 16.95 -7.24
N GLY A 285 1.67 17.85 -7.92
CA GLY A 285 1.99 19.19 -7.44
C GLY A 285 3.36 19.64 -7.92
N GLU A 286 3.51 20.95 -8.15
CA GLU A 286 4.82 21.55 -8.47
C GLU A 286 5.66 21.78 -7.22
N THR A 287 5.01 21.85 -6.06
CA THR A 287 5.65 22.11 -4.77
C THR A 287 5.23 21.05 -3.73
N PHE A 288 6.21 20.54 -3.00
CA PHE A 288 5.93 19.69 -1.84
C PHE A 288 5.60 20.54 -0.62
N PRO A 289 4.72 20.07 0.28
CA PRO A 289 4.53 20.72 1.57
C PRO A 289 5.86 20.77 2.35
N ASP A 290 6.00 21.70 3.28
CA ASP A 290 7.16 21.68 4.19
C ASP A 290 7.05 20.47 5.13
N VAL A 291 7.77 19.44 4.79
CA VAL A 291 7.86 18.17 5.54
C VAL A 291 9.13 18.08 6.38
N SER A 292 9.87 19.19 6.51
CA SER A 292 11.14 19.20 7.27
C SER A 292 10.99 18.71 8.71
N PRO A 293 9.91 19.02 9.46
CA PRO A 293 9.71 18.48 10.80
C PRO A 293 9.60 16.94 10.81
N TRP A 294 8.92 16.38 9.81
CA TRP A 294 8.73 14.94 9.64
C TRP A 294 10.02 14.22 9.25
N LEU A 295 10.81 14.84 8.38
CA LEU A 295 12.09 14.29 7.96
C LEU A 295 13.17 14.39 9.06
N ARG A 296 13.04 15.30 10.03
CA ARG A 296 13.93 15.36 11.20
C ARG A 296 13.61 14.31 12.25
N ALA A 297 12.40 13.75 12.24
CA ALA A 297 12.03 12.69 13.17
C ALA A 297 12.82 11.41 12.90
N LYS A 298 13.44 10.86 13.95
CA LYS A 298 14.23 9.62 13.86
C LYS A 298 13.37 8.40 13.50
N GLU A 299 12.10 8.49 13.79
CA GLU A 299 11.06 7.50 13.55
C GLU A 299 10.63 7.42 12.08
N CYS A 300 10.96 8.45 11.25
CA CYS A 300 10.68 8.39 9.81
C CYS A 300 11.54 7.30 9.14
N ALA A 301 10.95 6.15 8.90
CA ALA A 301 11.63 4.97 8.39
C ALA A 301 11.59 4.83 6.87
N LEU A 302 10.51 5.31 6.25
CA LEU A 302 10.22 5.19 4.83
C LEU A 302 9.68 6.51 4.29
N VAL A 303 10.19 6.96 3.15
CA VAL A 303 9.59 8.03 2.35
C VAL A 303 9.04 7.41 1.08
N THR A 304 7.76 7.63 0.84
CA THR A 304 7.02 7.09 -0.30
C THR A 304 6.12 8.16 -0.92
N THR A 305 5.27 7.80 -1.86
CA THR A 305 4.24 8.67 -2.42
C THR A 305 2.87 8.35 -1.83
N ASP A 306 1.94 9.31 -1.81
CA ASP A 306 0.58 9.16 -1.25
C ASP A 306 -0.37 8.33 -2.13
N GLY A 307 0.16 7.78 -3.21
CA GLY A 307 -0.46 6.86 -4.14
C GLY A 307 0.52 6.49 -5.23
N GLU A 308 0.06 5.71 -6.19
CA GLU A 308 0.84 5.38 -7.38
C GLU A 308 1.08 6.63 -8.23
N ILE A 309 2.31 6.80 -8.72
CA ILE A 309 2.63 7.87 -9.65
C ILE A 309 1.88 7.66 -10.98
N PRO A 310 1.05 8.63 -11.42
CA PRO A 310 0.12 8.43 -12.51
C PRO A 310 0.78 8.04 -13.84
N TYR A 311 0.17 7.10 -14.56
CA TYR A 311 0.59 6.71 -15.91
C TYR A 311 0.73 7.89 -16.87
N GLN A 312 -0.09 8.95 -16.71
CA GLN A 312 -0.08 10.14 -17.58
C GLN A 312 1.21 10.95 -17.45
N LEU A 313 1.92 10.84 -16.32
CA LEU A 313 3.16 11.60 -16.10
C LEU A 313 4.22 11.22 -17.15
N GLU A 314 4.95 12.21 -17.65
CA GLU A 314 6.09 11.97 -18.52
C GLU A 314 7.31 11.48 -17.75
N ILE A 315 8.12 10.58 -18.36
CA ILE A 315 9.31 10.00 -17.72
C ILE A 315 10.33 11.08 -17.30
N GLN A 316 10.44 12.16 -18.08
CA GLN A 316 11.34 13.27 -17.72
C GLN A 316 10.84 13.99 -16.45
N LYS A 317 9.52 14.22 -16.34
CA LYS A 317 8.92 14.80 -15.13
C LYS A 317 9.06 13.87 -13.92
N LEU A 318 8.91 12.55 -14.11
CA LEU A 318 9.19 11.57 -13.05
C LEU A 318 10.61 11.73 -12.48
N GLN A 319 11.61 11.86 -13.36
CA GLN A 319 13.00 12.05 -12.91
C GLN A 319 13.18 13.34 -12.09
N GLN A 320 12.56 14.44 -12.54
CA GLN A 320 12.58 15.70 -11.81
C GLN A 320 11.88 15.59 -10.45
N GLN A 321 10.70 14.97 -10.40
CA GLN A 321 9.98 14.76 -9.13
C GLN A 321 10.75 13.87 -8.16
N VAL A 322 11.28 12.74 -8.63
CA VAL A 322 12.10 11.85 -7.80
C VAL A 322 13.36 12.55 -7.28
N ALA A 323 14.02 13.37 -8.10
CA ALA A 323 15.16 14.18 -7.68
C ALA A 323 14.75 15.24 -6.65
N ALA A 324 13.62 15.92 -6.86
CA ALA A 324 13.09 16.90 -5.91
C ALA A 324 12.70 16.26 -4.58
N MET A 325 11.99 15.12 -4.60
CA MET A 325 11.69 14.36 -3.37
C MET A 325 12.96 13.96 -2.63
N ARG A 326 13.98 13.48 -3.35
CA ARG A 326 15.26 13.06 -2.75
C ARG A 326 15.99 14.22 -2.10
N SER A 327 16.00 15.40 -2.73
CA SER A 327 16.67 16.58 -2.17
C SER A 327 16.07 17.06 -0.85
N LEU A 328 14.80 16.73 -0.55
CA LEU A 328 14.17 17.08 0.72
C LEU A 328 14.84 16.41 1.92
N PHE A 329 15.44 15.23 1.75
CA PHE A 329 16.02 14.47 2.87
C PHE A 329 17.53 14.22 2.76
N GLU A 330 18.21 14.55 1.67
CA GLU A 330 19.66 14.53 1.57
C GLU A 330 20.31 15.73 2.30
N GLY A 331 19.55 16.77 2.65
CA GLY A 331 19.97 17.94 3.41
C GLY A 331 19.60 17.91 4.91
N THR A 332 18.94 16.87 5.38
CA THR A 332 18.50 16.69 6.77
C THR A 332 19.21 15.48 7.41
#